data_fc69eb2e06e0bb62b05701a1f31ad219
#
_entry.id   fc69eb2e06e0bb62b05701a1f31ad219
#
_cell.length_a   1.000
_cell.length_b   1.000
_cell.length_c   1.000
_cell.angle_alpha   90.00
_cell.angle_beta   90.00
_cell.angle_gamma   90.00
#
_symmetry.space_group_name_H-M   'P 1'
#
loop_
_entity.id
_entity.type
_entity.pdbx_description
1 polymer ?
#
loop_
_entity_poly.entity_id
_entity_poly.type
_entity_poly.pdbx_seq_one_letter_code
_entity_poly.pdbx_strand_id
1 'polypeptide(L)'
;VSGGTTMTGVNSGDTIEDGDFNGMRTNINTLFGTAADVTLGTYTASNTFGWGQGGAGVNAASAGGLIYADNATGGFKRLQDDIQAACAFLGVSVRSGVGSDVADGGTISAATWTNSMLNVQDCWNARFSPASTTSATGDSGTYTSAWANSLSAETTFTFGSEAALRGYFNGGGAIGFSSSRSGGSSTTQNTNWTDTLSAMGDAMMLHDTGSGSSGTNAGIGLYELGTGYTTVWTKFGSGSYASNFFKLECKVNSTTNPTVITAKATWSDPHAEGSGALGPDGIAGTGDEDFNNDGVDGTLTLNGRTKTPDASGSGFSFSAPTVSVGTISGS
;
A
#
# COMPACT_ATOMS: atom_id res chain seq x y z
N VAL A 1 4.98 4.96 7.47
CA VAL A 1 5.51 3.63 7.81
C VAL A 1 7.02 3.66 7.64
N SER A 2 7.81 3.23 8.63
CA SER A 2 9.27 3.24 8.50
C SER A 2 9.72 2.24 7.44
N GLY A 3 10.51 2.70 6.45
CA GLY A 3 11.24 1.87 5.51
C GLY A 3 12.39 1.12 6.20
N GLY A 4 13.15 0.33 5.42
CA GLY A 4 14.33 -0.37 5.93
C GLY A 4 15.43 0.57 6.44
N THR A 5 16.33 0.06 7.25
CA THR A 5 17.51 0.78 7.75
C THR A 5 18.60 0.86 6.68
N THR A 6 19.29 2.00 6.61
CA THR A 6 20.48 2.11 5.78
C THR A 6 21.54 1.13 6.28
N MET A 7 22.13 0.34 5.37
CA MET A 7 23.18 -0.61 5.67
C MET A 7 24.50 -0.09 5.16
N THR A 8 25.55 -0.23 5.97
CA THR A 8 26.93 0.09 5.58
C THR A 8 27.70 -1.20 5.30
N GLY A 9 28.44 -1.24 4.19
CA GLY A 9 29.33 -2.37 3.88
C GLY A 9 30.48 -2.47 4.85
N VAL A 10 30.97 -3.69 5.05
CA VAL A 10 32.18 -3.95 5.81
C VAL A 10 33.38 -4.15 4.88
N ASN A 11 34.55 -3.68 5.29
CA ASN A 11 35.82 -3.89 4.56
C ASN A 11 36.57 -5.09 5.12
N SER A 12 37.58 -5.53 4.36
CA SER A 12 38.45 -6.58 4.86
C SER A 12 39.23 -6.11 6.10
N GLY A 13 39.09 -6.84 7.21
CA GLY A 13 39.68 -6.50 8.50
C GLY A 13 38.75 -5.78 9.47
N ASP A 14 37.59 -5.34 9.03
CA ASP A 14 36.56 -4.78 9.93
C ASP A 14 35.97 -5.89 10.81
N THR A 15 35.55 -5.53 12.00
CA THR A 15 34.76 -6.42 12.85
C THR A 15 33.29 -6.34 12.40
N ILE A 16 32.67 -7.51 12.19
CA ILE A 16 31.23 -7.58 11.95
C ILE A 16 30.53 -7.46 13.31
N GLU A 17 29.75 -6.42 13.47
CA GLU A 17 28.98 -6.18 14.69
C GLU A 17 27.58 -6.80 14.61
N ASP A 18 26.97 -7.02 15.77
CA ASP A 18 25.58 -7.51 15.84
C ASP A 18 24.60 -6.56 15.11
N GLY A 19 24.88 -5.26 15.11
CA GLY A 19 24.13 -4.24 14.38
C GLY A 19 24.14 -4.47 12.87
N ASP A 20 25.25 -4.90 12.27
CA ASP A 20 25.35 -5.17 10.84
C ASP A 20 24.51 -6.38 10.44
N PHE A 21 24.58 -7.45 11.22
CA PHE A 21 23.77 -8.66 11.00
C PHE A 21 22.28 -8.36 11.18
N ASN A 22 21.92 -7.69 12.27
CA ASN A 22 20.55 -7.35 12.58
C ASN A 22 19.97 -6.34 11.56
N GLY A 23 20.81 -5.46 11.00
CA GLY A 23 20.42 -4.56 9.92
C GLY A 23 19.97 -5.30 8.67
N MET A 24 20.75 -6.27 8.19
CA MET A 24 20.38 -7.12 7.05
C MET A 24 19.10 -7.92 7.35
N ARG A 25 19.06 -8.56 8.52
CA ARG A 25 17.91 -9.34 8.97
C ARG A 25 16.63 -8.50 9.03
N THR A 26 16.69 -7.30 9.59
CA THR A 26 15.55 -6.39 9.69
C THR A 26 15.08 -5.96 8.30
N ASN A 27 16.00 -5.62 7.41
CA ASN A 27 15.65 -5.17 6.07
C ASN A 27 15.02 -6.29 5.23
N ILE A 28 15.56 -7.51 5.27
CA ILE A 28 14.97 -8.64 4.55
C ILE A 28 13.58 -8.99 5.11
N ASN A 29 13.39 -8.97 6.43
CA ASN A 29 12.10 -9.19 7.05
C ASN A 29 11.11 -8.06 6.72
N THR A 30 11.58 -6.85 6.51
CA THR A 30 10.74 -5.72 6.13
C THR A 30 10.21 -5.84 4.70
N LEU A 31 10.90 -6.58 3.82
CA LEU A 31 10.42 -6.81 2.45
C LEU A 31 9.11 -7.59 2.43
N PHE A 32 9.07 -8.74 3.08
CA PHE A 32 7.93 -9.67 2.98
C PHE A 32 7.42 -10.14 4.34
N GLY A 33 7.97 -9.62 5.44
CA GLY A 33 7.63 -10.03 6.78
C GLY A 33 8.47 -11.20 7.28
N THR A 34 8.00 -11.81 8.37
CA THR A 34 8.61 -12.98 8.98
C THR A 34 7.97 -14.27 8.47
N ALA A 35 8.62 -15.40 8.73
CA ALA A 35 8.18 -16.72 8.26
C ALA A 35 6.72 -17.08 8.51
N ALA A 36 6.09 -16.52 9.53
CA ALA A 36 4.70 -16.81 9.88
C ALA A 36 3.68 -16.16 8.94
N ASP A 37 4.09 -15.13 8.20
CA ASP A 37 3.18 -14.21 7.50
C ASP A 37 3.21 -14.37 5.99
N VAL A 38 4.24 -15.03 5.46
CA VAL A 38 4.41 -15.27 4.02
C VAL A 38 4.59 -16.75 3.78
N THR A 39 3.67 -17.35 3.05
CA THR A 39 3.80 -18.75 2.64
C THR A 39 4.65 -18.82 1.39
N LEU A 40 5.84 -19.40 1.51
CA LEU A 40 6.63 -19.84 0.36
C LEU A 40 6.02 -21.15 -0.14
N GLY A 41 5.67 -21.21 -1.42
CA GLY A 41 5.45 -22.48 -2.10
C GLY A 41 6.76 -23.28 -2.19
N THR A 42 6.73 -24.41 -2.88
CA THR A 42 7.90 -25.25 -3.08
C THR A 42 9.00 -24.53 -3.86
N TYR A 43 9.80 -23.73 -3.18
CA TYR A 43 11.11 -23.35 -3.68
C TYR A 43 12.00 -24.58 -3.56
N THR A 44 12.39 -25.15 -4.70
CA THR A 44 13.12 -26.43 -4.80
C THR A 44 14.62 -26.35 -4.47
N ALA A 45 15.14 -25.21 -4.03
CA ALA A 45 16.40 -25.25 -3.33
C ALA A 45 16.17 -25.99 -2.02
N SER A 46 16.82 -27.08 -1.83
CA SER A 46 16.74 -28.11 -0.81
C SER A 46 16.70 -27.66 0.67
N ASN A 47 16.24 -26.47 0.98
CA ASN A 47 16.45 -25.85 2.27
C ASN A 47 15.23 -25.09 2.77
N THR A 48 15.01 -25.28 4.02
CA THR A 48 14.07 -24.63 4.91
C THR A 48 14.41 -23.15 5.02
N PHE A 49 13.74 -22.31 4.23
CA PHE A 49 13.77 -20.89 4.43
C PHE A 49 13.05 -20.50 5.72
N GLY A 50 13.47 -19.42 6.35
CA GLY A 50 12.77 -18.82 7.48
C GLY A 50 11.35 -18.44 7.11
N TRP A 51 11.09 -18.03 5.88
CA TRP A 51 9.78 -17.67 5.38
C TRP A 51 8.95 -18.89 5.01
N GLY A 52 7.78 -18.99 5.64
CA GLY A 52 6.76 -19.98 5.26
C GLY A 52 7.06 -21.44 5.59
N GLN A 53 8.13 -21.75 6.25
CA GLN A 53 8.51 -23.11 6.59
C GLN A 53 8.22 -23.49 8.07
N GLY A 54 7.41 -22.70 8.76
CA GLY A 54 7.02 -22.97 10.15
C GLY A 54 8.17 -22.83 11.16
N GLY A 55 9.30 -22.28 10.71
CA GLY A 55 10.43 -21.97 11.56
C GLY A 55 10.39 -20.52 12.04
N ALA A 56 10.90 -20.27 13.22
CA ALA A 56 11.26 -18.91 13.63
C ALA A 56 12.19 -18.32 12.57
N GLY A 57 11.94 -17.07 12.15
CA GLY A 57 12.85 -16.37 11.24
C GLY A 57 14.28 -16.31 11.80
N VAL A 58 15.19 -15.73 11.05
CA VAL A 58 16.59 -15.58 11.50
C VAL A 58 16.63 -14.85 12.84
N ASN A 59 17.18 -15.46 13.88
CA ASN A 59 17.29 -14.87 15.19
C ASN A 59 18.22 -13.65 15.18
N ALA A 60 17.92 -12.66 16.02
CA ALA A 60 18.79 -11.51 16.19
C ALA A 60 20.12 -11.94 16.84
N ALA A 61 21.22 -11.38 16.36
CA ALA A 61 22.50 -11.42 17.05
C ALA A 61 22.48 -10.46 18.25
N SER A 62 23.25 -10.75 19.29
CA SER A 62 23.47 -9.88 20.44
C SER A 62 24.93 -9.53 20.57
N ALA A 63 25.24 -8.37 21.13
CA ALA A 63 26.60 -7.91 21.36
C ALA A 63 27.43 -8.97 22.11
N GLY A 64 28.56 -9.35 21.54
CA GLY A 64 29.41 -10.43 22.07
C GLY A 64 28.88 -11.85 21.86
N GLY A 65 27.70 -11.99 21.20
CA GLY A 65 27.17 -13.29 20.83
C GLY A 65 27.78 -13.84 19.54
N LEU A 66 27.61 -15.13 19.29
CA LEU A 66 28.05 -15.78 18.07
C LEU A 66 27.04 -15.59 16.95
N ILE A 67 27.52 -15.28 15.75
CA ILE A 67 26.78 -15.44 14.51
C ILE A 67 27.03 -16.85 14.01
N TYR A 68 26.03 -17.70 14.10
CA TYR A 68 26.16 -19.09 13.67
C TYR A 68 26.20 -19.17 12.14
N ALA A 69 27.00 -20.10 11.61
CA ALA A 69 27.05 -20.36 10.19
C ALA A 69 25.72 -20.97 9.70
N ASP A 70 25.31 -22.05 10.34
CA ASP A 70 24.02 -22.72 10.07
C ASP A 70 23.51 -23.38 11.36
N ASN A 71 22.28 -23.07 11.75
CA ASN A 71 21.61 -23.81 12.83
C ASN A 71 20.07 -23.75 12.65
N ALA A 72 19.38 -24.62 13.41
CA ALA A 72 17.92 -24.72 13.36
C ALA A 72 17.18 -23.41 13.76
N THR A 73 17.84 -22.48 14.42
CA THR A 73 17.32 -21.22 14.91
C THR A 73 17.70 -20.01 14.05
N GLY A 74 18.40 -20.26 12.93
CA GLY A 74 18.77 -19.24 11.96
C GLY A 74 20.16 -18.66 12.19
N GLY A 75 21.04 -18.86 11.22
CA GLY A 75 22.37 -18.29 11.13
C GLY A 75 22.57 -17.49 9.86
N PHE A 76 23.82 -17.19 9.54
CA PHE A 76 24.15 -16.41 8.35
C PHE A 76 23.71 -17.10 7.04
N LYS A 77 23.86 -18.43 6.96
CA LYS A 77 23.39 -19.21 5.82
C LYS A 77 21.89 -19.02 5.61
N ARG A 78 21.09 -19.09 6.67
CA ARG A 78 19.65 -18.92 6.60
C ARG A 78 19.24 -17.51 6.13
N LEU A 79 19.97 -16.49 6.61
CA LEU A 79 19.79 -15.14 6.11
C LEU A 79 20.09 -15.05 4.61
N GLN A 80 21.15 -15.72 4.14
CA GLN A 80 21.47 -15.77 2.71
C GLN A 80 20.40 -16.53 1.90
N ASP A 81 19.84 -17.61 2.43
CA ASP A 81 18.74 -18.35 1.80
C ASP A 81 17.49 -17.45 1.65
N ASP A 82 17.15 -16.66 2.66
CA ASP A 82 16.06 -15.68 2.60
C ASP A 82 16.34 -14.59 1.56
N ILE A 83 17.58 -14.11 1.47
CA ILE A 83 18.01 -13.15 0.45
C ILE A 83 17.85 -13.75 -0.96
N GLN A 84 18.29 -15.00 -1.15
CA GLN A 84 18.14 -15.68 -2.44
C GLN A 84 16.67 -15.86 -2.84
N ALA A 85 15.82 -16.23 -1.89
CA ALA A 85 14.38 -16.34 -2.14
C ALA A 85 13.77 -15.00 -2.56
N ALA A 86 14.13 -13.90 -1.88
CA ALA A 86 13.70 -12.56 -2.25
C ALA A 86 14.21 -12.18 -3.64
N CYS A 87 15.48 -12.44 -3.95
CA CYS A 87 16.06 -12.20 -5.27
C CYS A 87 15.29 -12.97 -6.36
N ALA A 88 15.02 -14.25 -6.14
CA ALA A 88 14.29 -15.09 -7.09
C ALA A 88 12.87 -14.56 -7.33
N PHE A 89 12.18 -14.17 -6.26
CA PHE A 89 10.83 -13.62 -6.36
C PHE A 89 10.80 -12.29 -7.12
N LEU A 90 11.73 -11.39 -6.82
CA LEU A 90 11.79 -10.05 -7.40
C LEU A 90 12.53 -9.99 -8.75
N GLY A 91 13.04 -11.12 -9.25
CA GLY A 91 13.81 -11.16 -10.49
C GLY A 91 15.18 -10.48 -10.38
N VAL A 92 15.73 -10.37 -9.17
CA VAL A 92 17.05 -9.80 -8.89
C VAL A 92 18.13 -10.87 -9.04
N SER A 93 19.22 -10.53 -9.70
CA SER A 93 20.37 -11.45 -9.82
C SER A 93 21.08 -11.62 -8.48
N VAL A 94 21.33 -12.86 -8.09
CA VAL A 94 22.10 -13.18 -6.88
C VAL A 94 23.57 -12.85 -7.12
N ARG A 95 24.16 -12.05 -6.21
CA ARG A 95 25.58 -11.67 -6.27
C ARG A 95 26.50 -12.83 -5.85
N SER A 96 27.74 -12.79 -6.32
CA SER A 96 28.73 -13.84 -6.03
C SER A 96 28.93 -14.04 -4.53
N GLY A 97 28.95 -15.29 -4.09
CA GLY A 97 29.15 -15.69 -2.70
C GLY A 97 27.88 -15.63 -1.82
N VAL A 98 26.78 -15.07 -2.31
CA VAL A 98 25.49 -15.13 -1.62
C VAL A 98 24.88 -16.51 -1.86
N GLY A 99 24.53 -17.22 -0.77
CA GLY A 99 24.02 -18.59 -0.83
C GLY A 99 25.11 -19.66 -0.91
N SER A 100 26.36 -19.29 -0.85
CA SER A 100 27.43 -20.27 -0.65
C SER A 100 27.37 -20.79 0.78
N ASP A 101 27.49 -22.10 0.94
CA ASP A 101 27.49 -22.70 2.27
C ASP A 101 28.69 -22.18 3.09
N VAL A 102 28.37 -21.62 4.25
CA VAL A 102 29.36 -21.27 5.27
C VAL A 102 29.36 -22.40 6.28
N ALA A 103 30.41 -23.21 6.27
CA ALA A 103 30.56 -24.30 7.21
C ALA A 103 30.84 -23.77 8.63
N ASP A 104 30.48 -24.55 9.66
CA ASP A 104 30.83 -24.24 11.04
C ASP A 104 32.33 -24.04 11.18
N GLY A 105 32.73 -22.92 11.80
CA GLY A 105 34.13 -22.51 11.89
C GLY A 105 34.72 -21.92 10.62
N GLY A 106 33.96 -21.82 9.55
CA GLY A 106 34.35 -21.16 8.31
C GLY A 106 34.40 -19.64 8.43
N THR A 107 35.10 -18.99 7.53
CA THR A 107 35.23 -17.54 7.50
C THR A 107 34.18 -16.94 6.55
N ILE A 108 33.39 -15.99 7.05
CA ILE A 108 32.56 -15.13 6.20
C ILE A 108 33.46 -14.05 5.61
N SER A 109 33.68 -14.07 4.30
CA SER A 109 34.52 -13.04 3.67
C SER A 109 33.78 -11.68 3.66
N ALA A 110 34.53 -10.59 3.72
CA ALA A 110 33.98 -9.24 3.58
C ALA A 110 33.18 -9.08 2.25
N ALA A 111 33.65 -9.72 1.18
CA ALA A 111 32.94 -9.70 -0.10
C ALA A 111 31.60 -10.42 -0.03
N THR A 112 31.52 -11.59 0.59
CA THR A 112 30.26 -12.33 0.79
C THR A 112 29.26 -11.53 1.62
N TRP A 113 29.74 -10.92 2.71
CA TRP A 113 28.93 -10.05 3.56
C TRP A 113 28.37 -8.86 2.79
N THR A 114 29.26 -8.09 2.15
CA THR A 114 28.88 -6.91 1.38
C THR A 114 27.93 -7.26 0.23
N ASN A 115 28.15 -8.37 -0.48
CA ASN A 115 27.26 -8.82 -1.54
C ASN A 115 25.87 -9.24 -1.02
N SER A 116 25.79 -9.85 0.15
CA SER A 116 24.53 -10.17 0.81
C SER A 116 23.74 -8.89 1.12
N MET A 117 24.40 -7.91 1.70
CA MET A 117 23.83 -6.60 1.99
C MET A 117 23.36 -5.87 0.73
N LEU A 118 24.17 -5.87 -0.33
CA LEU A 118 23.80 -5.25 -1.60
C LEU A 118 22.63 -5.97 -2.27
N ASN A 119 22.51 -7.30 -2.16
CA ASN A 119 21.32 -8.01 -2.65
C ASN A 119 20.05 -7.62 -1.88
N VAL A 120 20.11 -7.42 -0.57
CA VAL A 120 18.96 -6.89 0.19
C VAL A 120 18.55 -5.52 -0.34
N GLN A 121 19.53 -4.65 -0.63
CA GLN A 121 19.25 -3.33 -1.22
C GLN A 121 18.69 -3.44 -2.64
N ASP A 122 19.22 -4.34 -3.46
CA ASP A 122 18.72 -4.59 -4.82
C ASP A 122 17.27 -5.10 -4.77
N CYS A 123 16.95 -6.01 -3.84
CA CYS A 123 15.57 -6.47 -3.62
C CYS A 123 14.65 -5.33 -3.19
N TRP A 124 15.11 -4.46 -2.28
CA TRP A 124 14.34 -3.30 -1.86
C TRP A 124 14.01 -2.38 -3.03
N ASN A 125 14.97 -2.14 -3.91
CA ASN A 125 14.80 -1.28 -5.09
C ASN A 125 13.93 -1.93 -6.18
N ALA A 126 13.89 -3.27 -6.22
CA ALA A 126 13.15 -4.05 -7.21
C ALA A 126 11.73 -4.43 -6.75
N ARG A 127 11.21 -3.88 -5.66
CA ARG A 127 9.84 -4.13 -5.23
C ARG A 127 8.85 -3.91 -6.37
N PHE A 128 7.92 -4.84 -6.53
CA PHE A 128 7.03 -4.82 -7.68
C PHE A 128 6.09 -3.62 -7.68
N SER A 129 5.98 -3.00 -8.85
CA SER A 129 4.76 -2.27 -9.20
C SER A 129 3.62 -3.28 -9.44
N PRO A 130 2.35 -2.96 -9.15
CA PRO A 130 1.26 -3.90 -9.37
C PRO A 130 1.24 -4.34 -10.81
N ALA A 131 1.31 -5.63 -11.02
CA ALA A 131 1.03 -6.22 -12.30
C ALA A 131 -0.39 -5.89 -12.75
N SER A 132 -0.69 -6.13 -14.02
CA SER A 132 -1.97 -5.84 -14.69
C SER A 132 -3.18 -6.64 -14.18
N THR A 133 -3.12 -7.22 -13.00
CA THR A 133 -4.23 -7.98 -12.41
C THR A 133 -5.43 -7.08 -12.17
N THR A 134 -6.61 -7.59 -12.46
CA THR A 134 -7.88 -6.86 -12.29
C THR A 134 -8.09 -6.51 -10.82
N SER A 135 -8.40 -5.25 -10.55
CA SER A 135 -8.79 -4.80 -9.22
C SER A 135 -10.12 -5.44 -8.82
N ALA A 136 -10.16 -6.05 -7.65
CA ALA A 136 -11.37 -6.63 -7.09
C ALA A 136 -12.04 -5.64 -6.13
N THR A 137 -13.38 -5.54 -6.16
CA THR A 137 -14.13 -4.82 -5.13
C THR A 137 -14.14 -5.67 -3.87
N GLY A 138 -13.59 -5.13 -2.78
CA GLY A 138 -13.59 -5.79 -1.48
C GLY A 138 -14.87 -5.51 -0.69
N ASP A 139 -15.35 -4.26 -0.73
CA ASP A 139 -16.57 -3.80 -0.09
C ASP A 139 -17.06 -2.50 -0.75
N SER A 140 -18.33 -2.13 -0.54
CA SER A 140 -18.90 -0.91 -1.09
C SER A 140 -19.93 -0.29 -0.15
N GLY A 141 -19.95 1.05 -0.12
CA GLY A 141 -20.97 1.86 0.55
C GLY A 141 -21.75 2.71 -0.45
N THR A 142 -23.03 2.96 -0.16
CA THR A 142 -23.89 3.79 -0.99
C THR A 142 -24.57 4.88 -0.16
N TYR A 143 -24.89 5.99 -0.84
CA TYR A 143 -25.70 7.09 -0.31
C TYR A 143 -26.73 7.50 -1.35
N THR A 144 -27.99 7.57 -0.97
CA THR A 144 -29.11 7.75 -1.91
C THR A 144 -29.94 9.01 -1.67
N SER A 145 -29.63 9.76 -0.61
CA SER A 145 -30.30 11.05 -0.36
C SER A 145 -29.62 12.16 -1.15
N ALA A 146 -30.38 13.22 -1.46
CA ALA A 146 -29.75 14.43 -1.95
C ALA A 146 -28.81 15.04 -0.89
N TRP A 147 -27.73 15.67 -1.32
CA TRP A 147 -26.75 16.27 -0.43
C TRP A 147 -26.21 17.58 -0.98
N ALA A 148 -25.83 18.44 -0.07
CA ALA A 148 -25.10 19.68 -0.31
C ALA A 148 -23.97 19.76 0.72
N ASN A 149 -23.02 20.67 0.54
CA ASN A 149 -21.85 20.87 1.38
C ASN A 149 -20.83 19.70 1.29
N SER A 150 -20.84 18.78 2.25
CA SER A 150 -19.84 17.71 2.25
C SER A 150 -20.39 16.38 2.73
N LEU A 151 -19.97 15.32 2.06
CA LEU A 151 -20.11 13.96 2.52
C LEU A 151 -18.74 13.37 2.80
N SER A 152 -18.68 12.42 3.71
CA SER A 152 -17.47 11.64 3.95
C SER A 152 -17.78 10.19 4.30
N ALA A 153 -16.80 9.31 4.04
CA ALA A 153 -16.80 7.92 4.48
C ALA A 153 -15.39 7.46 4.77
N GLU A 154 -15.23 6.57 5.73
CA GLU A 154 -13.96 5.89 5.97
C GLU A 154 -14.02 4.47 5.45
N THR A 155 -12.96 4.04 4.78
CA THR A 155 -12.74 2.65 4.36
C THR A 155 -11.54 2.12 5.10
N THR A 156 -11.68 0.95 5.72
CA THR A 156 -10.56 0.28 6.40
C THR A 156 -10.10 -0.93 5.60
N PHE A 157 -8.78 -1.09 5.53
CA PHE A 157 -8.10 -2.27 4.98
C PHE A 157 -7.33 -2.92 6.12
N THR A 158 -7.81 -4.08 6.57
CA THR A 158 -7.24 -4.79 7.72
C THR A 158 -6.44 -5.99 7.26
N PHE A 159 -5.19 -6.04 7.63
CA PHE A 159 -4.27 -7.15 7.40
C PHE A 159 -4.10 -7.96 8.68
N GLY A 160 -3.80 -9.26 8.53
CA GLY A 160 -3.62 -10.15 9.67
C GLY A 160 -2.41 -9.80 10.55
N SER A 161 -1.39 -9.16 9.96
CA SER A 161 -0.18 -8.72 10.65
C SER A 161 0.51 -7.59 9.89
N GLU A 162 1.50 -6.94 10.53
CA GLU A 162 2.40 -5.99 9.86
C GLU A 162 3.12 -6.63 8.68
N ALA A 163 3.60 -7.85 8.87
CA ALA A 163 4.33 -8.56 7.85
C ALA A 163 3.45 -8.91 6.64
N ALA A 164 2.19 -9.28 6.87
CA ALA A 164 1.22 -9.48 5.79
C ALA A 164 0.96 -8.20 5.01
N LEU A 165 0.85 -7.05 5.70
CA LEU A 165 0.69 -5.75 5.06
C LEU A 165 1.91 -5.40 4.20
N ARG A 166 3.12 -5.50 4.76
CA ARG A 166 4.36 -5.19 4.03
C ARG A 166 4.59 -6.13 2.86
N GLY A 167 4.41 -7.43 3.09
CA GLY A 167 4.54 -8.45 2.05
C GLY A 167 3.59 -8.19 0.90
N TYR A 168 2.33 -7.87 1.20
CA TYR A 168 1.32 -7.55 0.20
C TYR A 168 1.76 -6.39 -0.70
N PHE A 169 2.13 -5.25 -0.12
CA PHE A 169 2.53 -4.08 -0.89
C PHE A 169 3.87 -4.27 -1.61
N ASN A 170 4.88 -4.83 -0.94
CA ASN A 170 6.19 -5.08 -1.55
C ASN A 170 6.14 -6.16 -2.65
N GLY A 171 5.20 -7.07 -2.55
CA GLY A 171 4.91 -8.05 -3.61
C GLY A 171 4.16 -7.49 -4.81
N GLY A 172 3.84 -6.20 -4.80
CA GLY A 172 3.14 -5.52 -5.90
C GLY A 172 1.62 -5.41 -5.70
N GLY A 173 1.13 -5.73 -4.51
CA GLY A 173 -0.26 -5.48 -4.15
C GLY A 173 -0.57 -3.99 -4.02
N ALA A 174 -1.83 -3.66 -4.16
CA ALA A 174 -2.31 -2.31 -3.99
C ALA A 174 -3.69 -2.30 -3.33
N ILE A 175 -3.99 -1.23 -2.63
CA ILE A 175 -5.37 -0.89 -2.23
C ILE A 175 -5.85 0.24 -3.10
N GLY A 176 -7.14 0.30 -3.33
CA GLY A 176 -7.70 1.28 -4.23
C GLY A 176 -9.10 1.69 -3.89
N PHE A 177 -9.55 2.69 -4.62
CA PHE A 177 -10.84 3.32 -4.45
C PHE A 177 -11.42 3.65 -5.82
N SER A 178 -12.71 3.48 -5.96
CA SER A 178 -13.47 4.10 -7.03
C SER A 178 -14.74 4.68 -6.45
N SER A 179 -15.17 5.80 -6.98
CA SER A 179 -16.46 6.39 -6.63
C SER A 179 -17.24 6.69 -7.90
N SER A 180 -18.55 6.56 -7.80
CA SER A 180 -19.44 6.85 -8.91
C SER A 180 -20.74 7.47 -8.42
N ARG A 181 -21.37 8.21 -9.30
CA ARG A 181 -22.74 8.70 -9.13
C ARG A 181 -23.61 8.20 -10.27
N SER A 182 -24.80 7.77 -9.99
CA SER A 182 -25.75 7.28 -11.00
C SER A 182 -27.19 7.67 -10.67
N GLY A 183 -28.02 7.79 -11.69
CA GLY A 183 -29.43 8.18 -11.53
C GLY A 183 -29.58 9.65 -11.11
N GLY A 184 -30.77 10.00 -10.58
CA GLY A 184 -31.11 11.35 -10.20
C GLY A 184 -31.43 12.27 -11.38
N SER A 185 -31.49 13.58 -11.11
CA SER A 185 -31.73 14.60 -12.11
C SER A 185 -30.51 14.83 -13.01
N SER A 186 -30.73 15.41 -14.18
CA SER A 186 -29.67 15.70 -15.15
C SER A 186 -29.20 17.16 -15.09
N THR A 187 -29.09 17.72 -13.88
CA THR A 187 -28.58 19.07 -13.70
C THR A 187 -27.09 19.16 -14.10
N THR A 188 -26.60 20.34 -14.39
CA THR A 188 -25.20 20.58 -14.74
C THR A 188 -24.28 20.17 -13.58
N GLN A 189 -24.70 20.43 -12.35
CA GLN A 189 -23.97 20.04 -11.15
C GLN A 189 -23.85 18.51 -11.03
N ASN A 190 -24.95 17.80 -11.19
CA ASN A 190 -24.98 16.35 -11.17
C ASN A 190 -24.10 15.72 -12.27
N THR A 191 -24.13 16.31 -13.47
CA THR A 191 -23.26 15.92 -14.58
C THR A 191 -21.79 16.16 -14.22
N ASN A 192 -21.46 17.33 -13.66
CA ASN A 192 -20.11 17.64 -13.22
C ASN A 192 -19.58 16.66 -12.17
N TRP A 193 -20.40 16.27 -11.19
CA TRP A 193 -20.04 15.26 -10.21
C TRP A 193 -19.83 13.89 -10.84
N THR A 194 -20.70 13.48 -11.77
CA THR A 194 -20.54 12.23 -12.52
C THR A 194 -19.21 12.20 -13.28
N ASP A 195 -18.90 13.29 -13.99
CA ASP A 195 -17.64 13.42 -14.74
C ASP A 195 -16.42 13.44 -13.82
N THR A 196 -16.49 14.17 -12.69
CA THR A 196 -15.42 14.25 -11.69
C THR A 196 -15.10 12.87 -11.12
N LEU A 197 -16.10 12.09 -10.74
CA LEU A 197 -15.92 10.75 -10.18
C LEU A 197 -15.51 9.73 -11.25
N SER A 198 -16.09 9.81 -12.46
CA SER A 198 -15.69 8.94 -13.57
C SER A 198 -14.23 9.13 -13.96
N ALA A 199 -13.74 10.37 -13.91
CA ALA A 199 -12.36 10.70 -14.22
C ALA A 199 -11.37 10.17 -13.17
N MET A 200 -11.81 9.87 -11.95
CA MET A 200 -11.00 9.23 -10.93
C MET A 200 -10.53 7.85 -11.38
N GLY A 201 -11.40 7.06 -12.00
CA GLY A 201 -11.12 5.67 -12.30
C GLY A 201 -10.82 4.87 -11.03
N ASP A 202 -9.85 3.96 -11.11
CA ASP A 202 -9.31 3.26 -9.94
C ASP A 202 -8.10 4.02 -9.40
N ALA A 203 -8.30 4.84 -8.36
CA ALA A 203 -7.19 5.41 -7.62
C ALA A 203 -6.56 4.32 -6.75
N MET A 204 -5.31 3.98 -7.03
CA MET A 204 -4.59 2.90 -6.35
C MET A 204 -3.43 3.48 -5.55
N MET A 205 -3.20 2.95 -4.35
CA MET A 205 -2.03 3.23 -3.53
C MET A 205 -1.14 1.99 -3.48
N LEU A 206 0.12 2.19 -3.77
CA LEU A 206 1.20 1.21 -3.84
C LEU A 206 2.13 1.33 -2.63
N HIS A 207 3.28 0.63 -2.65
CA HIS A 207 4.26 0.72 -1.56
C HIS A 207 4.91 2.12 -1.43
N ASP A 208 5.26 2.79 -2.53
CA ASP A 208 6.00 4.06 -2.55
C ASP A 208 5.39 5.13 -3.46
N THR A 209 4.24 4.88 -4.04
CA THR A 209 3.54 5.82 -4.91
C THR A 209 2.05 5.50 -4.97
N GLY A 210 1.31 6.35 -5.61
CA GLY A 210 -0.08 6.11 -5.94
C GLY A 210 -0.35 6.38 -7.42
N SER A 211 -1.43 5.86 -7.95
CA SER A 211 -1.87 6.08 -9.32
C SER A 211 -3.36 6.36 -9.39
N GLY A 212 -3.77 7.08 -10.43
CA GLY A 212 -5.16 7.37 -10.74
C GLY A 212 -5.26 7.85 -12.19
N SER A 213 -6.42 7.72 -12.82
CA SER A 213 -6.56 8.05 -14.24
C SER A 213 -6.56 9.56 -14.51
N SER A 214 -7.08 10.36 -13.59
CA SER A 214 -7.01 11.83 -13.66
C SER A 214 -7.17 12.44 -12.27
N GLY A 215 -6.59 13.62 -12.05
CA GLY A 215 -6.55 14.28 -10.77
C GLY A 215 -5.11 14.49 -10.30
N THR A 216 -4.94 15.11 -9.14
CA THR A 216 -3.63 15.28 -8.53
C THR A 216 -3.33 14.13 -7.61
N ASN A 217 -2.42 13.26 -8.02
CA ASN A 217 -1.82 12.26 -7.17
C ASN A 217 -0.65 12.90 -6.44
N ALA A 218 -0.61 12.75 -5.12
CA ALA A 218 0.48 13.31 -4.30
C ALA A 218 1.77 12.47 -4.33
N GLY A 219 1.80 11.36 -5.08
CA GLY A 219 2.93 10.44 -5.10
C GLY A 219 3.12 9.69 -3.76
N ILE A 220 2.06 9.62 -2.97
CA ILE A 220 2.07 9.02 -1.64
C ILE A 220 1.74 7.53 -1.74
N GLY A 221 2.62 6.69 -1.19
CA GLY A 221 2.41 5.26 -1.02
C GLY A 221 2.39 4.86 0.44
N LEU A 222 2.45 3.55 0.70
CA LEU A 222 2.41 3.01 2.06
C LEU A 222 3.51 3.59 2.97
N TYR A 223 4.72 3.71 2.44
CA TYR A 223 5.89 4.08 3.27
C TYR A 223 5.93 5.57 3.64
N GLU A 224 5.15 6.41 2.98
CA GLU A 224 4.99 7.82 3.32
C GLU A 224 3.86 8.07 4.33
N LEU A 225 3.02 7.05 4.62
CA LEU A 225 1.91 7.22 5.54
C LEU A 225 2.35 7.32 7.00
N GLY A 226 1.77 8.28 7.69
CA GLY A 226 1.81 8.43 9.14
C GLY A 226 0.51 7.99 9.81
N THR A 227 0.39 8.25 11.12
CA THR A 227 -0.84 8.01 11.88
C THR A 227 -1.88 9.12 11.73
N GLY A 228 -1.51 10.24 11.12
CA GLY A 228 -2.42 11.30 10.69
C GLY A 228 -2.84 11.11 9.24
N TYR A 229 -3.99 11.66 8.87
CA TYR A 229 -4.45 11.65 7.48
C TYR A 229 -3.51 12.45 6.58
N THR A 230 -3.09 11.82 5.48
CA THR A 230 -2.29 12.42 4.41
C THR A 230 -3.07 12.33 3.12
N THR A 231 -3.20 13.44 2.39
CA THR A 231 -3.87 13.46 1.09
C THR A 231 -3.08 12.63 0.08
N VAL A 232 -3.71 11.61 -0.48
CA VAL A 232 -3.10 10.75 -1.49
C VAL A 232 -3.59 11.05 -2.89
N TRP A 233 -4.80 11.59 -3.02
CA TRP A 233 -5.38 11.91 -4.32
C TRP A 233 -6.49 12.95 -4.19
N THR A 234 -6.60 13.85 -5.19
CA THR A 234 -7.64 14.87 -5.26
C THR A 234 -8.06 15.09 -6.70
N LYS A 235 -9.36 15.21 -6.94
CA LYS A 235 -9.92 15.63 -8.22
C LYS A 235 -10.91 16.77 -8.00
N PHE A 236 -10.70 17.84 -8.72
CA PHE A 236 -11.60 18.98 -8.73
C PHE A 236 -12.65 18.86 -9.84
N GLY A 237 -13.79 19.47 -9.62
CA GLY A 237 -14.79 19.71 -10.66
C GLY A 237 -14.29 20.66 -11.74
N SER A 238 -15.16 21.11 -12.61
CA SER A 238 -14.83 22.00 -13.74
C SER A 238 -15.83 23.13 -13.91
N GLY A 239 -15.44 24.16 -14.66
CA GLY A 239 -16.29 25.31 -14.94
C GLY A 239 -16.75 26.04 -13.68
N SER A 240 -18.05 26.27 -13.54
CA SER A 240 -18.63 26.91 -12.36
C SER A 240 -18.45 26.08 -11.08
N TYR A 241 -18.26 24.76 -11.21
CA TYR A 241 -18.08 23.83 -10.12
C TYR A 241 -16.60 23.49 -9.83
N ALA A 242 -15.66 24.33 -10.26
CA ALA A 242 -14.22 24.10 -10.07
C ALA A 242 -13.80 24.10 -8.57
N SER A 243 -14.65 24.62 -7.67
CA SER A 243 -14.44 24.53 -6.22
C SER A 243 -14.83 23.18 -5.62
N ASN A 244 -15.70 22.42 -6.31
CA ASN A 244 -16.11 21.10 -5.87
C ASN A 244 -14.92 20.14 -6.00
N PHE A 245 -14.79 19.22 -5.05
CA PHE A 245 -13.71 18.22 -5.13
C PHE A 245 -14.09 16.90 -4.48
N PHE A 246 -13.51 15.85 -5.03
CA PHE A 246 -13.38 14.56 -4.37
C PHE A 246 -11.92 14.40 -3.89
N LYS A 247 -11.75 13.98 -2.64
CA LYS A 247 -10.43 13.81 -2.03
C LYS A 247 -10.34 12.47 -1.29
N LEU A 248 -9.19 11.83 -1.41
CA LEU A 248 -8.81 10.66 -0.62
C LEU A 248 -7.62 11.01 0.28
N GLU A 249 -7.75 10.69 1.55
CA GLU A 249 -6.72 10.85 2.57
C GLU A 249 -6.51 9.50 3.25
N CYS A 250 -5.26 9.09 3.44
CA CYS A 250 -4.94 7.82 4.08
C CYS A 250 -4.07 8.01 5.33
N LYS A 251 -4.21 7.07 6.26
CA LYS A 251 -3.36 6.94 7.44
C LYS A 251 -3.17 5.46 7.79
N VAL A 252 -2.18 5.17 8.60
CA VAL A 252 -1.99 3.85 9.24
C VAL A 252 -2.32 3.94 10.73
N ASN A 253 -2.67 2.79 11.32
CA ASN A 253 -2.90 2.70 12.77
C ASN A 253 -1.59 2.80 13.59
N SER A 254 -0.45 2.51 12.98
CA SER A 254 0.88 2.57 13.59
C SER A 254 1.94 2.77 12.51
N THR A 255 2.99 3.55 12.79
CA THR A 255 4.14 3.67 11.88
C THR A 255 5.16 2.55 12.07
N THR A 256 5.14 1.88 13.21
CA THR A 256 6.09 0.81 13.57
C THR A 256 5.52 -0.56 13.22
N ASN A 257 4.29 -0.85 13.64
CA ASN A 257 3.62 -2.14 13.41
C ASN A 257 2.25 -1.90 12.73
N PRO A 258 2.23 -1.43 11.46
CA PRO A 258 0.98 -1.16 10.76
C PRO A 258 0.26 -2.45 10.40
N THR A 259 -1.01 -2.51 10.74
CA THR A 259 -1.91 -3.62 10.37
C THR A 259 -3.20 -3.12 9.74
N VAL A 260 -3.49 -1.85 9.88
CA VAL A 260 -4.70 -1.22 9.32
C VAL A 260 -4.33 0.04 8.58
N ILE A 261 -4.84 0.16 7.37
CA ILE A 261 -4.86 1.41 6.60
C ILE A 261 -6.29 1.91 6.63
N THR A 262 -6.48 3.15 7.07
CA THR A 262 -7.77 3.84 6.99
C THR A 262 -7.69 4.90 5.92
N ALA A 263 -8.61 4.87 4.98
CA ALA A 263 -8.77 5.89 3.96
C ALA A 263 -10.08 6.64 4.18
N LYS A 264 -10.01 7.96 4.15
CA LYS A 264 -11.15 8.85 4.21
C LYS A 264 -11.41 9.43 2.82
N ALA A 265 -12.57 9.10 2.27
CA ALA A 265 -13.12 9.76 1.10
C ALA A 265 -13.93 10.98 1.53
N THR A 266 -13.76 12.10 0.85
CA THR A 266 -14.53 13.33 1.06
C THR A 266 -15.03 13.83 -0.27
N TRP A 267 -16.33 14.01 -0.38
CA TRP A 267 -16.99 14.73 -1.46
C TRP A 267 -17.34 16.10 -0.92
N SER A 268 -16.77 17.14 -1.45
CA SER A 268 -17.02 18.51 -0.99
C SER A 268 -17.64 19.33 -2.10
N ASP A 269 -18.81 19.83 -1.84
CA ASP A 269 -19.56 20.71 -2.70
C ASP A 269 -19.69 22.09 -2.04
N PRO A 270 -18.64 22.90 -2.08
CA PRO A 270 -18.67 24.28 -1.57
C PRO A 270 -19.31 25.26 -2.56
N HIS A 271 -19.84 24.77 -3.69
CA HIS A 271 -20.57 25.62 -4.60
C HIS A 271 -21.80 26.13 -3.85
N ALA A 272 -21.67 27.30 -3.30
CA ALA A 272 -22.80 27.96 -2.66
C ALA A 272 -23.82 28.29 -3.72
N GLU A 273 -24.94 27.65 -3.63
CA GLU A 273 -26.15 28.10 -4.27
C GLU A 273 -26.39 29.56 -3.81
N GLY A 274 -25.96 30.49 -4.63
CA GLY A 274 -26.04 31.89 -4.31
C GLY A 274 -27.51 32.27 -4.18
N SER A 275 -27.79 33.26 -3.34
CA SER A 275 -29.08 33.95 -3.26
C SER A 275 -29.51 34.59 -4.60
N GLY A 276 -29.10 34.06 -5.70
CA GLY A 276 -29.31 34.44 -7.09
C GLY A 276 -29.23 33.27 -8.07
N ALA A 277 -29.35 32.01 -7.59
CA ALA A 277 -29.55 30.89 -8.49
C ALA A 277 -30.75 31.21 -9.38
N LEU A 278 -30.51 31.19 -10.68
CA LEU A 278 -31.59 31.44 -11.66
C LEU A 278 -32.38 30.15 -11.76
N GLY A 279 -33.73 30.25 -11.64
CA GLY A 279 -34.61 29.15 -11.91
C GLY A 279 -34.49 28.62 -13.35
N PRO A 280 -35.25 27.59 -13.74
CA PRO A 280 -35.22 27.03 -15.08
C PRO A 280 -35.46 28.05 -16.20
N ASP A 281 -36.12 29.18 -15.90
CA ASP A 281 -36.35 30.28 -16.83
C ASP A 281 -35.12 31.22 -16.99
N GLY A 282 -34.09 31.04 -16.18
CA GLY A 282 -32.89 31.87 -16.21
C GLY A 282 -33.08 33.28 -15.63
N ILE A 283 -34.11 33.55 -14.85
CA ILE A 283 -34.45 34.86 -14.29
C ILE A 283 -34.53 34.76 -12.76
N ALA A 284 -33.80 35.60 -12.04
CA ALA A 284 -33.84 35.65 -10.59
C ALA A 284 -35.14 36.27 -10.07
N GLY A 285 -35.74 35.67 -9.01
CA GLY A 285 -36.89 36.22 -8.30
C GLY A 285 -38.21 35.94 -8.93
N THR A 286 -38.34 34.93 -9.78
CA THR A 286 -39.60 34.54 -10.41
C THR A 286 -40.36 33.46 -9.63
N GLY A 287 -39.76 32.93 -8.56
CA GLY A 287 -40.43 31.98 -7.64
C GLY A 287 -40.29 30.51 -8.10
N ASP A 288 -39.54 30.26 -9.14
CA ASP A 288 -39.14 28.92 -9.60
C ASP A 288 -37.70 28.57 -9.19
N GLU A 289 -37.05 29.45 -8.43
CA GLU A 289 -35.79 29.17 -7.76
C GLU A 289 -36.03 28.10 -6.69
N ASP A 290 -35.67 26.89 -6.99
CA ASP A 290 -35.75 25.79 -6.03
C ASP A 290 -34.47 25.72 -5.21
N PHE A 291 -34.40 26.57 -4.19
CA PHE A 291 -33.27 26.60 -3.23
C PHE A 291 -33.13 25.31 -2.42
N ASN A 292 -34.07 24.36 -2.55
CA ASN A 292 -34.03 23.08 -1.86
C ASN A 292 -33.65 21.91 -2.78
N ASN A 293 -33.58 22.12 -4.10
CA ASN A 293 -33.42 21.05 -5.09
C ASN A 293 -32.06 21.10 -5.83
N ASP A 294 -31.18 22.03 -5.46
CA ASP A 294 -29.86 22.19 -6.07
C ASP A 294 -28.82 21.25 -5.43
N GLY A 295 -29.22 20.39 -4.53
CA GLY A 295 -28.40 19.33 -3.99
C GLY A 295 -28.01 18.31 -5.06
N VAL A 296 -26.82 17.76 -4.92
CA VAL A 296 -26.42 16.59 -5.71
C VAL A 296 -27.32 15.42 -5.34
N ASP A 297 -28.07 14.89 -6.31
CA ASP A 297 -28.98 13.78 -6.12
C ASP A 297 -28.52 12.49 -6.85
N GLY A 298 -29.30 11.42 -6.75
CA GLY A 298 -28.97 10.11 -7.29
C GLY A 298 -28.26 9.22 -6.26
N THR A 299 -27.64 8.14 -6.74
CA THR A 299 -26.93 7.20 -5.91
C THR A 299 -25.41 7.44 -6.01
N LEU A 300 -24.81 7.83 -4.90
CA LEU A 300 -23.37 7.89 -4.74
C LEU A 300 -22.86 6.54 -4.25
N THR A 301 -21.83 6.01 -4.86
CA THR A 301 -21.19 4.75 -4.47
C THR A 301 -19.71 4.97 -4.20
N LEU A 302 -19.20 4.40 -3.12
CA LEU A 302 -17.77 4.28 -2.82
C LEU A 302 -17.40 2.81 -2.79
N ASN A 303 -16.38 2.40 -3.52
CA ASN A 303 -15.83 1.06 -3.47
C ASN A 303 -14.43 1.10 -2.87
N GLY A 304 -14.20 0.27 -1.85
CA GLY A 304 -12.88 -0.13 -1.42
C GLY A 304 -12.41 -1.32 -2.27
N ARG A 305 -11.23 -1.21 -2.86
CA ARG A 305 -10.73 -2.17 -3.85
C ARG A 305 -9.37 -2.71 -3.45
N THR A 306 -9.07 -3.91 -3.91
CA THR A 306 -7.77 -4.56 -3.69
C THR A 306 -7.22 -5.06 -5.01
N LYS A 307 -5.91 -5.02 -5.14
CA LYS A 307 -5.18 -5.62 -6.24
C LYS A 307 -4.12 -6.53 -5.63
N THR A 308 -4.40 -7.84 -5.66
CA THR A 308 -3.51 -8.83 -5.06
C THR A 308 -2.23 -8.99 -5.89
N PRO A 309 -1.06 -9.15 -5.25
CA PRO A 309 0.17 -9.46 -5.95
C PRO A 309 0.02 -10.69 -6.85
N ASP A 310 0.59 -10.64 -8.04
CA ASP A 310 0.71 -11.83 -8.89
C ASP A 310 1.91 -12.64 -8.41
N ALA A 311 1.64 -13.61 -7.58
CA ALA A 311 2.64 -14.52 -7.04
C ALA A 311 2.75 -15.82 -7.85
N SER A 312 2.12 -15.91 -9.01
CA SER A 312 2.11 -17.12 -9.83
C SER A 312 3.54 -17.52 -10.24
N GLY A 313 3.92 -18.76 -9.92
CA GLY A 313 5.26 -19.31 -10.22
C GLY A 313 6.37 -18.90 -9.26
N SER A 314 6.12 -17.99 -8.30
CA SER A 314 7.15 -17.54 -7.35
C SER A 314 7.26 -18.39 -6.10
N GLY A 315 6.20 -19.13 -5.78
CA GLY A 315 6.09 -19.85 -4.52
C GLY A 315 5.67 -18.99 -3.31
N PHE A 316 5.43 -17.70 -3.50
CA PHE A 316 4.84 -16.82 -2.48
C PHE A 316 3.32 -16.79 -2.61
N SER A 317 2.62 -16.63 -1.50
CA SER A 317 1.21 -16.29 -1.48
C SER A 317 0.95 -15.14 -0.51
N PHE A 318 0.14 -14.20 -0.94
CA PHE A 318 -0.22 -13.05 -0.14
C PHE A 318 -1.73 -13.00 0.05
N SER A 319 -2.15 -12.80 1.29
CA SER A 319 -3.58 -12.61 1.58
C SER A 319 -3.97 -11.16 1.34
N ALA A 320 -5.04 -10.96 0.59
CA ALA A 320 -5.65 -9.64 0.48
C ALA A 320 -6.16 -9.16 1.85
N PRO A 321 -6.17 -7.86 2.11
CA PRO A 321 -6.78 -7.33 3.33
C PRO A 321 -8.29 -7.56 3.34
N THR A 322 -8.86 -7.62 4.54
CA THR A 322 -10.30 -7.46 4.72
C THR A 322 -10.63 -5.99 4.52
N VAL A 323 -11.59 -5.72 3.64
CA VAL A 323 -12.06 -4.35 3.32
C VAL A 323 -13.39 -4.11 4.00
N SER A 324 -13.56 -2.94 4.59
CA SER A 324 -14.83 -2.48 5.14
C SER A 324 -15.04 -1.02 4.80
N VAL A 325 -16.11 -0.71 4.08
CA VAL A 325 -16.52 0.65 3.76
C VAL A 325 -17.56 1.10 4.77
N GLY A 326 -17.25 2.18 5.48
CA GLY A 326 -18.14 2.79 6.45
C GLY A 326 -19.31 3.52 5.79
N THR A 327 -20.27 3.92 6.60
CA THR A 327 -21.43 4.68 6.14
C THR A 327 -21.00 6.04 5.56
N ILE A 328 -21.50 6.34 4.37
CA ILE A 328 -21.37 7.69 3.79
C ILE A 328 -22.34 8.60 4.50
N SER A 329 -21.87 9.69 5.06
CA SER A 329 -22.68 10.62 5.84
C SER A 329 -22.24 12.07 5.63
N GLY A 330 -23.17 13.00 5.80
CA GLY A 330 -22.90 14.43 5.82
C GLY A 330 -22.16 14.84 7.09
N SER A 331 -21.28 15.84 6.97
CA SER A 331 -20.58 16.50 8.08
C SER A 331 -21.30 17.76 8.51
#